data_d37b198e3ae7c05e1e09bf05b5b5fd66
#
_entry.id   d37b198e3ae7c05e1e09bf05b5b5fd66
#
_cell.length_a   1.000
_cell.length_b   1.000
_cell.length_c   1.000
_cell.angle_alpha   90.00
_cell.angle_beta   90.00
_cell.angle_gamma   90.00
#
_symmetry.space_group_name_H-M   'P 1'
#
loop_
_entity.id
_entity.type
_entity.pdbx_description
1 polymer ?
#
loop_
_entity_poly.entity_id
_entity_poly.type
_entity_poly.pdbx_seq_one_letter_code
_entity_poly.pdbx_strand_id
1 'polypeptide(L)'
;MILAVNALSAWLYDDAQAIGPLRYETTFAMLREKLETDYFEKLLAEVVLENDHRAFVEVVPTAKESSEEAERLAAIKQTLGTAQLEAIMAEAEELHRIQMEPDSPEALATLPLLELSDIAQTPAEPEWHFEAGTPLPSIIHEVPTHGIDYLSYYFSLDHVTYDELPYVTLLANLLGKLDTEHYTASEIDTLSQLYLGRLRFSATTYENETPAQGIAPKFIVSASVLSKNLDHAIMLPKEIWAHTRFNDPERIKTILLQQRISMEQNFQAMGHTSALARVAAGLTPAGKLLDQLAGIDFYQFLCDLLAHFDERAEGLIEKLEAVAKRVFTDDVVLSFTGTQEDLVRVWEAGGTFDLEEGFAGCERTLVVPEPVPQNEAFIVPSDVCYVGAGTNRTAIEAVPFDGTTNIVTRVLSYDYLWNEVRVKGGAYGAGFKATRTGTVMFYSFRDPNLDHTVEVYNGSGAWLADFDPSEAELRGYIISAVAGYDAPLKPRALALRQDNHYFASLPADYRARLRAEMLSTTIEDLRARGTALEGLKEHEVVCIFGGKEQIEASDLDLKITTLY
;
A
#
# COMPACT_ATOMS: atom_id res chain seq x y z
N MET A 1 17.74 -9.01 -2.01
CA MET A 1 17.93 -8.44 -0.67
C MET A 1 17.62 -9.46 0.44
N ILE A 2 16.41 -10.04 0.57
CA ILE A 2 16.04 -10.98 1.66
C ILE A 2 17.00 -12.18 1.75
N LEU A 3 17.33 -12.83 0.64
CA LEU A 3 18.29 -13.95 0.63
C LEU A 3 19.69 -13.55 1.11
N ALA A 4 20.15 -12.35 0.74
CA ALA A 4 21.43 -11.82 1.20
C ALA A 4 21.40 -11.53 2.71
N VAL A 5 20.30 -10.95 3.23
CA VAL A 5 20.13 -10.73 4.67
C VAL A 5 20.12 -12.04 5.43
N ASN A 6 19.41 -13.07 4.94
CA ASN A 6 19.38 -14.39 5.58
C ASN A 6 20.76 -15.05 5.58
N ALA A 7 21.52 -14.95 4.50
CA ALA A 7 22.89 -15.44 4.43
C ALA A 7 23.81 -14.68 5.41
N LEU A 8 23.76 -13.34 5.40
CA LEU A 8 24.58 -12.50 6.28
C LEU A 8 24.26 -12.73 7.77
N SER A 9 23.01 -12.92 8.15
CA SER A 9 22.61 -13.11 9.54
C SER A 9 23.21 -14.37 10.17
N ALA A 10 23.48 -15.40 9.39
CA ALA A 10 24.20 -16.60 9.86
C ALA A 10 25.72 -16.46 9.72
N TRP A 11 26.19 -15.86 8.62
CA TRP A 11 27.60 -15.69 8.32
C TRP A 11 28.32 -14.80 9.33
N LEU A 12 27.66 -13.77 9.86
CA LEU A 12 28.22 -12.91 10.91
C LEU A 12 28.68 -13.67 12.17
N TYR A 13 28.14 -14.85 12.41
CA TYR A 13 28.47 -15.67 13.62
C TYR A 13 29.31 -16.89 13.28
N ASP A 14 29.22 -17.43 12.05
CA ASP A 14 29.94 -18.64 11.64
C ASP A 14 30.16 -18.64 10.12
N ASP A 15 31.44 -18.57 9.71
CA ASP A 15 31.83 -18.58 8.29
C ASP A 15 31.34 -19.83 7.55
N ALA A 16 31.21 -20.97 8.23
CA ALA A 16 30.70 -22.20 7.63
C ALA A 16 29.20 -22.13 7.29
N GLN A 17 28.47 -21.20 7.90
CA GLN A 17 27.03 -21.02 7.72
C GLN A 17 26.64 -19.96 6.67
N ALA A 18 27.60 -19.41 5.93
CA ALA A 18 27.35 -18.33 4.94
C ALA A 18 26.18 -18.64 3.99
N ILE A 19 26.03 -19.88 3.57
CA ILE A 19 24.94 -20.34 2.67
C ILE A 19 23.98 -21.35 3.34
N GLY A 20 24.22 -21.67 4.62
CA GLY A 20 23.39 -22.63 5.38
C GLY A 20 21.88 -22.27 5.33
N PRO A 21 21.48 -21.01 5.61
CA PRO A 21 20.07 -20.58 5.56
C PRO A 21 19.40 -20.67 4.19
N LEU A 22 20.19 -20.85 3.12
CA LEU A 22 19.67 -21.01 1.75
C LEU A 22 19.50 -22.48 1.35
N ARG A 23 19.98 -23.42 2.18
CA ARG A 23 19.92 -24.87 1.96
C ARG A 23 18.84 -25.49 2.84
N TYR A 24 17.63 -25.57 2.34
CA TYR A 24 16.45 -26.04 3.08
C TYR A 24 15.89 -27.41 2.60
N GLU A 25 16.39 -27.98 1.49
CA GLU A 25 15.85 -29.24 0.94
C GLU A 25 15.99 -30.40 1.92
N THR A 26 17.16 -30.52 2.59
CA THR A 26 17.41 -31.57 3.58
C THR A 26 16.50 -31.43 4.79
N THR A 27 16.23 -30.20 5.22
CA THR A 27 15.31 -29.91 6.32
C THR A 27 13.89 -30.30 5.95
N PHE A 28 13.41 -29.94 4.75
CA PHE A 28 12.09 -30.36 4.29
C PHE A 28 11.96 -31.87 4.09
N ALA A 29 13.02 -32.55 3.63
CA ALA A 29 13.02 -34.00 3.52
C ALA A 29 12.87 -34.65 4.90
N MET A 30 13.65 -34.19 5.90
CA MET A 30 13.55 -34.64 7.28
C MET A 30 12.16 -34.36 7.86
N LEU A 31 11.60 -33.16 7.67
CA LEU A 31 10.27 -32.81 8.17
C LEU A 31 9.18 -33.71 7.57
N ARG A 32 9.25 -34.02 6.26
CA ARG A 32 8.30 -34.95 5.62
C ARG A 32 8.40 -36.37 6.21
N GLU A 33 9.62 -36.86 6.48
CA GLU A 33 9.81 -38.14 7.15
C GLU A 33 9.19 -38.13 8.57
N LYS A 34 9.36 -37.02 9.31
CA LYS A 34 8.83 -36.87 10.66
C LYS A 34 7.29 -36.77 10.71
N LEU A 35 6.64 -36.28 9.64
CA LEU A 35 5.17 -36.27 9.54
C LEU A 35 4.54 -37.67 9.56
N GLU A 36 5.28 -38.71 9.16
CA GLU A 36 4.81 -40.10 9.20
C GLU A 36 4.91 -40.72 10.63
N THR A 37 5.32 -39.93 11.62
CA THR A 37 5.57 -40.38 13.00
C THR A 37 4.86 -39.45 13.99
N ASP A 38 4.89 -39.79 15.28
CA ASP A 38 4.41 -38.94 16.37
C ASP A 38 5.45 -37.88 16.84
N TYR A 39 6.36 -37.49 15.95
CA TYR A 39 7.47 -36.59 16.30
C TYR A 39 6.98 -35.23 16.77
N PHE A 40 6.00 -34.64 16.09
CA PHE A 40 5.53 -33.28 16.42
C PHE A 40 4.69 -33.27 17.70
N GLU A 41 3.90 -34.31 17.94
CA GLU A 41 3.14 -34.47 19.18
C GLU A 41 4.10 -34.62 20.38
N LYS A 42 5.15 -35.42 20.26
CA LYS A 42 6.18 -35.57 21.29
C LYS A 42 6.96 -34.28 21.52
N LEU A 43 7.33 -33.58 20.44
CA LEU A 43 8.03 -32.31 20.54
C LEU A 43 7.17 -31.26 21.25
N LEU A 44 5.87 -31.20 20.93
CA LEU A 44 4.92 -30.31 21.61
C LEU A 44 4.81 -30.64 23.11
N ALA A 45 4.69 -31.94 23.43
CA ALA A 45 4.61 -32.37 24.82
C ALA A 45 5.89 -31.98 25.59
N GLU A 46 7.07 -32.32 25.04
CA GLU A 46 8.38 -32.07 25.69
C GLU A 46 8.69 -30.57 25.83
N VAL A 47 8.48 -29.78 24.77
CA VAL A 47 8.93 -28.37 24.75
C VAL A 47 7.93 -27.43 25.41
N VAL A 48 6.62 -27.73 25.34
CA VAL A 48 5.55 -26.81 25.77
C VAL A 48 4.77 -27.36 26.96
N LEU A 49 4.22 -28.57 26.86
CA LEU A 49 3.26 -29.07 27.84
C LEU A 49 3.92 -29.56 29.13
N GLU A 50 5.03 -30.28 29.03
CA GLU A 50 5.76 -30.92 30.13
C GLU A 50 6.99 -30.11 30.60
N ASN A 51 7.26 -28.97 29.94
CA ASN A 51 8.41 -28.14 30.25
C ASN A 51 8.10 -27.21 31.44
N ASP A 52 8.81 -27.43 32.55
CA ASP A 52 8.71 -26.59 33.74
C ASP A 52 9.54 -25.30 33.67
N HIS A 53 10.42 -25.16 32.67
CA HIS A 53 11.17 -23.93 32.42
C HIS A 53 10.30 -22.89 31.71
N ARG A 54 9.39 -22.31 32.46
CA ARG A 54 8.41 -21.32 31.96
C ARG A 54 8.27 -20.16 32.93
N ALA A 55 7.99 -18.98 32.41
CA ALA A 55 7.63 -17.79 33.18
C ALA A 55 6.30 -17.22 32.64
N PHE A 56 5.48 -16.73 33.56
CA PHE A 56 4.32 -15.93 33.23
C PHE A 56 4.67 -14.46 33.53
N VAL A 57 4.50 -13.59 32.57
CA VAL A 57 4.72 -12.14 32.72
C VAL A 57 3.43 -11.42 32.33
N GLU A 58 2.88 -10.66 33.26
CA GLU A 58 1.75 -9.78 33.00
C GLU A 58 2.25 -8.35 32.80
N VAL A 59 1.96 -7.75 31.66
CA VAL A 59 2.23 -6.34 31.37
C VAL A 59 0.96 -5.56 31.55
N VAL A 60 0.91 -4.74 32.58
CA VAL A 60 -0.27 -3.92 32.90
C VAL A 60 0.02 -2.47 32.49
N PRO A 61 -0.85 -1.86 31.63
CA PRO A 61 -0.70 -0.46 31.28
C PRO A 61 -0.87 0.43 32.52
N THR A 62 -0.03 1.43 32.65
CA THR A 62 -0.09 2.38 33.75
C THR A 62 0.03 3.82 33.23
N ALA A 63 -0.71 4.72 33.84
CA ALA A 63 -0.64 6.17 33.59
C ALA A 63 0.43 6.86 34.46
N LYS A 64 1.35 6.12 35.12
CA LYS A 64 2.45 6.72 35.88
C LYS A 64 3.39 7.47 34.95
N GLU A 65 3.55 8.77 35.19
CA GLU A 65 4.43 9.66 34.44
C GLU A 65 5.95 9.37 34.66
N SER A 66 6.32 8.69 35.74
CA SER A 66 7.72 8.36 36.00
C SER A 66 8.08 6.97 35.53
N SER A 67 8.99 6.88 34.57
CA SER A 67 9.65 5.64 34.22
C SER A 67 10.84 5.40 35.15
N GLU A 68 11.17 4.14 35.47
CA GLU A 68 12.42 3.77 36.19
C GLU A 68 13.64 4.35 35.49
N GLU A 69 13.59 4.50 34.18
CA GLU A 69 14.63 5.11 33.37
C GLU A 69 14.79 6.62 33.66
N ALA A 70 13.70 7.36 33.75
CA ALA A 70 13.73 8.79 34.12
C ALA A 70 14.27 8.99 35.53
N GLU A 71 13.88 8.15 36.49
CA GLU A 71 14.41 8.18 37.86
C GLU A 71 15.90 7.85 37.89
N ARG A 72 16.33 6.84 37.12
CA ARG A 72 17.73 6.47 36.99
C ARG A 72 18.58 7.59 36.34
N LEU A 73 18.08 8.21 35.28
CA LEU A 73 18.73 9.36 34.64
C LEU A 73 18.82 10.55 35.58
N ALA A 74 17.76 10.86 36.34
CA ALA A 74 17.78 11.91 37.35
C ALA A 74 18.81 11.63 38.46
N ALA A 75 18.92 10.38 38.92
CA ALA A 75 19.92 9.97 39.89
C ALA A 75 21.34 10.10 39.33
N ILE A 76 21.60 9.67 38.11
CA ILE A 76 22.89 9.84 37.42
C ILE A 76 23.23 11.34 37.34
N LYS A 77 22.29 12.18 36.89
CA LYS A 77 22.49 13.62 36.75
C LYS A 77 22.87 14.27 38.09
N GLN A 78 22.32 13.82 39.21
CA GLN A 78 22.66 14.32 40.54
C GLN A 78 24.10 13.93 40.98
N THR A 79 24.70 12.88 40.42
CA THR A 79 26.07 12.46 40.72
C THR A 79 27.11 13.18 39.86
N LEU A 80 26.72 13.86 38.80
CA LEU A 80 27.61 14.56 37.88
C LEU A 80 28.08 15.88 38.50
N GLY A 81 29.40 16.05 38.63
CA GLY A 81 30.00 17.32 39.00
C GLY A 81 30.04 18.29 37.82
N THR A 82 30.25 19.61 38.14
CA THR A 82 30.27 20.69 37.13
C THR A 82 31.22 20.40 35.96
N ALA A 83 32.44 19.89 36.25
CA ALA A 83 33.42 19.56 35.22
C ALA A 83 32.96 18.39 34.29
N GLN A 84 32.19 17.45 34.81
CA GLN A 84 31.63 16.34 34.00
C GLN A 84 30.49 16.83 33.12
N LEU A 85 29.65 17.74 33.62
CA LEU A 85 28.58 18.35 32.83
C LEU A 85 29.16 19.23 31.71
N GLU A 86 30.20 20.02 31.99
CA GLU A 86 30.92 20.81 30.99
C GLU A 86 31.54 19.91 29.90
N ALA A 87 32.12 18.78 30.28
CA ALA A 87 32.67 17.79 29.32
C ALA A 87 31.58 17.18 28.43
N ILE A 88 30.42 16.77 28.99
CA ILE A 88 29.29 16.25 28.24
C ILE A 88 28.73 17.32 27.28
N MET A 89 28.62 18.58 27.72
CA MET A 89 28.18 19.68 26.86
C MET A 89 29.14 19.90 25.69
N ALA A 90 30.47 19.90 25.96
CA ALA A 90 31.47 20.05 24.91
C ALA A 90 31.46 18.88 23.91
N GLU A 91 31.26 17.64 24.38
CA GLU A 91 31.11 16.47 23.50
C GLU A 91 29.84 16.57 22.64
N ALA A 92 28.72 17.02 23.22
CA ALA A 92 27.47 17.21 22.49
C ALA A 92 27.57 18.34 21.44
N GLU A 93 28.24 19.45 21.77
CA GLU A 93 28.52 20.54 20.83
C GLU A 93 29.44 20.08 19.69
N GLU A 94 30.48 19.32 20.00
CA GLU A 94 31.39 18.78 18.99
C GLU A 94 30.70 17.74 18.10
N LEU A 95 29.85 16.87 18.66
CA LEU A 95 29.04 15.95 17.89
C LEU A 95 28.09 16.70 16.94
N HIS A 96 27.42 17.73 17.45
CA HIS A 96 26.55 18.57 16.63
C HIS A 96 27.32 19.29 15.51
N ARG A 97 28.52 19.82 15.82
CA ARG A 97 29.40 20.42 14.81
C ARG A 97 29.77 19.44 13.70
N ILE A 98 30.20 18.22 14.07
CA ILE A 98 30.55 17.17 13.11
C ILE A 98 29.37 16.78 12.24
N GLN A 99 28.16 16.68 12.84
CA GLN A 99 26.93 16.35 12.10
C GLN A 99 26.50 17.44 11.11
N MET A 100 26.81 18.70 11.40
CA MET A 100 26.40 19.85 10.58
C MET A 100 27.50 20.30 9.60
N GLU A 101 28.75 19.88 9.80
CA GLU A 101 29.86 20.25 8.93
C GLU A 101 29.77 19.47 7.61
N PRO A 102 29.70 20.16 6.46
CA PRO A 102 29.72 19.45 5.17
C PRO A 102 31.03 18.71 4.96
N ASP A 103 30.95 17.54 4.35
CA ASP A 103 32.15 16.79 3.95
C ASP A 103 33.08 17.63 3.08
N SER A 104 34.39 17.43 3.22
CA SER A 104 35.35 18.15 2.38
C SER A 104 35.23 17.75 0.90
N PRO A 105 35.53 18.69 -0.04
CA PRO A 105 35.51 18.35 -1.47
C PRO A 105 36.39 17.15 -1.83
N GLU A 106 37.51 16.95 -1.11
CA GLU A 106 38.42 15.83 -1.29
C GLU A 106 37.77 14.51 -0.85
N ALA A 107 37.01 14.53 0.26
CA ALA A 107 36.28 13.36 0.74
C ALA A 107 35.14 13.02 -0.25
N LEU A 108 34.36 14.00 -0.68
CA LEU A 108 33.30 13.82 -1.67
C LEU A 108 33.82 13.30 -3.01
N ALA A 109 35.01 13.74 -3.45
CA ALA A 109 35.63 13.28 -4.69
C ALA A 109 36.06 11.80 -4.65
N THR A 110 36.10 11.15 -3.47
CA THR A 110 36.38 9.70 -3.35
C THR A 110 35.16 8.83 -3.66
N LEU A 111 33.95 9.41 -3.63
CA LEU A 111 32.72 8.67 -3.92
C LEU A 111 32.60 8.43 -5.43
N PRO A 112 32.28 7.20 -5.86
CA PRO A 112 32.01 6.95 -7.28
C PRO A 112 30.69 7.65 -7.65
N LEU A 113 30.79 8.60 -8.56
CA LEU A 113 29.63 9.30 -9.13
C LEU A 113 29.25 8.66 -10.47
N LEU A 114 27.96 8.47 -10.69
CA LEU A 114 27.42 8.05 -11.98
C LEU A 114 27.15 9.29 -12.84
N GLU A 115 27.44 9.15 -14.12
CA GLU A 115 27.03 10.10 -15.16
C GLU A 115 25.74 9.63 -15.83
N LEU A 116 24.98 10.54 -16.46
CA LEU A 116 23.77 10.16 -17.20
C LEU A 116 24.08 9.19 -18.34
N SER A 117 25.30 9.24 -18.89
CA SER A 117 25.78 8.29 -19.90
C SER A 117 25.95 6.86 -19.41
N ASP A 118 26.09 6.66 -18.08
CA ASP A 118 26.23 5.33 -17.48
C ASP A 118 24.89 4.63 -17.33
N ILE A 119 23.78 5.38 -17.45
CA ILE A 119 22.44 4.81 -17.40
C ILE A 119 22.20 4.04 -18.69
N ALA A 120 21.94 2.74 -18.55
CA ALA A 120 21.57 1.89 -19.69
C ALA A 120 20.41 2.51 -20.50
N GLN A 121 20.45 2.33 -21.82
CA GLN A 121 19.27 2.65 -22.64
C GLN A 121 18.08 1.83 -22.17
N THR A 122 16.87 2.27 -22.50
CA THR A 122 15.61 1.72 -21.99
C THR A 122 15.67 0.20 -21.75
N PRO A 123 15.48 -0.29 -20.51
CA PRO A 123 15.42 -1.72 -20.26
C PRO A 123 14.30 -2.34 -21.08
N ALA A 124 14.61 -3.45 -21.76
CA ALA A 124 13.56 -4.23 -22.43
C ALA A 124 12.60 -4.78 -21.36
N GLU A 125 11.36 -4.37 -21.40
CA GLU A 125 10.31 -4.99 -20.59
C GLU A 125 9.85 -6.29 -21.24
N PRO A 126 9.56 -7.35 -20.44
CA PRO A 126 8.87 -8.52 -20.95
C PRO A 126 7.57 -8.13 -21.65
N GLU A 127 7.32 -8.75 -22.78
CA GLU A 127 6.12 -8.49 -23.57
C GLU A 127 4.86 -8.93 -22.84
N TRP A 128 3.78 -8.29 -23.16
CA TRP A 128 2.44 -8.65 -22.75
C TRP A 128 1.46 -8.27 -23.85
N HIS A 129 0.34 -8.96 -23.94
CA HIS A 129 -0.66 -8.67 -24.94
C HIS A 129 -2.06 -9.03 -24.45
N PHE A 130 -3.06 -8.43 -25.10
CA PHE A 130 -4.46 -8.74 -24.84
C PHE A 130 -5.02 -9.60 -25.96
N GLU A 131 -5.65 -10.72 -25.59
CA GLU A 131 -6.33 -11.64 -26.49
C GLU A 131 -7.84 -11.66 -26.20
N ALA A 132 -8.65 -11.21 -27.17
CA ALA A 132 -10.11 -11.28 -27.08
C ALA A 132 -10.67 -12.64 -27.52
N GLY A 133 -9.88 -13.46 -28.23
CA GLY A 133 -10.29 -14.73 -28.83
C GLY A 133 -10.12 -15.97 -27.93
N THR A 134 -9.62 -15.80 -26.72
CA THR A 134 -9.57 -16.85 -25.70
C THR A 134 -10.96 -17.09 -25.09
N PRO A 135 -11.19 -18.22 -24.39
CA PRO A 135 -12.48 -18.50 -23.74
C PRO A 135 -13.01 -17.37 -22.85
N LEU A 136 -12.12 -16.64 -22.17
CA LEU A 136 -12.38 -15.32 -21.59
C LEU A 136 -11.37 -14.31 -22.16
N PRO A 137 -11.75 -13.02 -22.37
CA PRO A 137 -10.78 -12.00 -22.73
C PRO A 137 -9.60 -12.02 -21.76
N SER A 138 -8.35 -12.07 -22.29
CA SER A 138 -7.19 -12.35 -21.44
C SER A 138 -6.04 -11.37 -21.68
N ILE A 139 -5.37 -10.94 -20.60
CA ILE A 139 -4.07 -10.27 -20.61
C ILE A 139 -3.02 -11.34 -20.32
N ILE A 140 -2.10 -11.54 -21.23
CA ILE A 140 -1.06 -12.57 -21.14
C ILE A 140 0.29 -11.90 -20.96
N HIS A 141 1.01 -12.32 -19.92
CA HIS A 141 2.31 -11.77 -19.54
C HIS A 141 3.41 -12.78 -19.81
N GLU A 142 4.34 -12.43 -20.70
CA GLU A 142 5.48 -13.26 -21.10
C GLU A 142 6.66 -13.09 -20.12
N VAL A 143 6.49 -13.51 -18.89
CA VAL A 143 7.48 -13.39 -17.83
C VAL A 143 7.92 -14.75 -17.33
N PRO A 144 9.24 -15.03 -17.21
CA PRO A 144 9.71 -16.28 -16.61
C PRO A 144 9.30 -16.39 -15.14
N THR A 145 8.45 -17.36 -14.81
CA THR A 145 7.86 -17.54 -13.47
C THR A 145 8.50 -18.69 -12.67
N HIS A 146 9.35 -19.50 -13.30
CA HIS A 146 10.03 -20.64 -12.68
C HIS A 146 9.05 -21.63 -12.00
N GLY A 147 7.92 -21.92 -12.68
CA GLY A 147 6.93 -22.91 -12.23
C GLY A 147 5.94 -22.37 -11.18
N ILE A 148 5.73 -21.06 -11.14
CA ILE A 148 4.67 -20.40 -10.37
C ILE A 148 3.75 -19.67 -11.33
N ASP A 149 2.45 -20.00 -11.33
CA ASP A 149 1.46 -19.30 -12.14
C ASP A 149 0.73 -18.25 -11.31
N TYR A 150 0.41 -17.13 -11.94
CA TYR A 150 -0.39 -16.06 -11.36
C TYR A 150 -1.63 -15.83 -12.21
N LEU A 151 -2.77 -15.87 -11.55
CA LEU A 151 -4.08 -15.65 -12.16
C LEU A 151 -4.76 -14.49 -11.43
N SER A 152 -5.36 -13.57 -12.18
CA SER A 152 -6.22 -12.53 -11.64
C SER A 152 -7.44 -12.36 -12.53
N TYR A 153 -8.63 -12.63 -11.99
CA TYR A 153 -9.90 -12.37 -12.65
C TYR A 153 -10.40 -11.00 -12.26
N TYR A 154 -10.56 -10.11 -13.23
CA TYR A 154 -11.00 -8.73 -13.07
C TYR A 154 -12.46 -8.59 -13.51
N PHE A 155 -13.38 -8.76 -12.58
CA PHE A 155 -14.81 -8.55 -12.80
C PHE A 155 -15.14 -7.06 -12.80
N SER A 156 -16.00 -6.63 -13.73
CA SER A 156 -16.46 -5.24 -13.77
C SER A 156 -17.39 -4.93 -12.60
N LEU A 157 -17.20 -3.76 -11.98
CA LEU A 157 -18.12 -3.23 -10.99
C LEU A 157 -19.08 -2.18 -11.58
N ASP A 158 -19.12 -2.02 -12.90
CA ASP A 158 -20.04 -1.09 -13.56
C ASP A 158 -21.54 -1.44 -13.33
N HIS A 159 -21.81 -2.67 -12.91
CA HIS A 159 -23.17 -3.19 -12.69
C HIS A 159 -23.67 -3.06 -11.24
N VAL A 160 -22.87 -2.53 -10.33
CA VAL A 160 -23.30 -2.21 -8.96
C VAL A 160 -23.56 -0.71 -8.83
N THR A 161 -24.43 -0.32 -7.90
CA THR A 161 -24.64 1.09 -7.60
C THR A 161 -23.57 1.61 -6.63
N TYR A 162 -23.42 2.95 -6.54
CA TYR A 162 -22.47 3.56 -5.60
C TYR A 162 -22.77 3.14 -4.14
N ASP A 163 -24.03 3.06 -3.75
CA ASP A 163 -24.48 2.65 -2.41
C ASP A 163 -24.25 1.15 -2.13
N GLU A 164 -23.97 0.36 -3.15
CA GLU A 164 -23.64 -1.06 -3.02
C GLU A 164 -22.14 -1.33 -2.85
N LEU A 165 -21.27 -0.35 -3.12
CA LEU A 165 -19.82 -0.52 -2.99
C LEU A 165 -19.35 -0.99 -1.60
N PRO A 166 -19.90 -0.52 -0.47
CA PRO A 166 -19.55 -1.07 0.84
C PRO A 166 -19.82 -2.57 0.95
N TYR A 167 -20.93 -3.06 0.38
CA TYR A 167 -21.26 -4.49 0.36
C TYR A 167 -20.30 -5.30 -0.53
N VAL A 168 -19.77 -4.71 -1.59
CA VAL A 168 -18.68 -5.32 -2.40
C VAL A 168 -17.46 -5.58 -1.53
N THR A 169 -17.11 -4.64 -0.66
CA THR A 169 -15.98 -4.81 0.29
C THR A 169 -16.29 -5.84 1.36
N LEU A 170 -17.50 -5.85 1.91
CA LEU A 170 -17.92 -6.90 2.83
C LEU A 170 -17.83 -8.28 2.16
N LEU A 171 -18.33 -8.41 0.92
CA LEU A 171 -18.24 -9.63 0.13
C LEU A 171 -16.77 -10.08 -0.01
N ALA A 172 -15.87 -9.18 -0.45
CA ALA A 172 -14.45 -9.47 -0.58
C ALA A 172 -13.78 -9.94 0.72
N ASN A 173 -14.25 -9.45 1.87
CA ASN A 173 -13.71 -9.81 3.17
C ASN A 173 -14.29 -11.12 3.73
N LEU A 174 -15.51 -11.48 3.36
CA LEU A 174 -16.20 -12.70 3.83
C LEU A 174 -15.85 -13.93 3.00
N LEU A 175 -15.63 -13.78 1.70
CA LEU A 175 -15.26 -14.88 0.80
C LEU A 175 -13.99 -15.59 1.28
N GLY A 176 -14.07 -16.93 1.35
CA GLY A 176 -13.02 -17.80 1.87
C GLY A 176 -12.94 -17.90 3.40
N LYS A 177 -13.83 -17.21 4.14
CA LYS A 177 -13.88 -17.24 5.62
C LYS A 177 -15.20 -17.78 6.16
N LEU A 178 -16.14 -18.09 5.29
CA LEU A 178 -17.42 -18.74 5.58
C LEU A 178 -17.45 -20.14 4.96
N ASP A 179 -18.33 -20.98 5.47
CA ASP A 179 -18.59 -22.30 4.89
C ASP A 179 -19.16 -22.14 3.48
N THR A 180 -18.83 -23.09 2.63
CA THR A 180 -19.45 -23.23 1.32
C THR A 180 -20.46 -24.39 1.30
N GLU A 181 -20.96 -24.72 0.15
CA GLU A 181 -21.85 -25.86 -0.01
C GLU A 181 -21.14 -27.19 0.28
N HIS A 182 -19.86 -27.31 -0.08
CA HIS A 182 -19.12 -28.57 -0.05
C HIS A 182 -18.02 -28.60 1.02
N TYR A 183 -17.56 -27.45 1.54
CA TYR A 183 -16.46 -27.36 2.49
C TYR A 183 -16.76 -26.40 3.65
N THR A 184 -16.23 -26.70 4.81
CA THR A 184 -16.16 -25.75 5.92
C THR A 184 -15.09 -24.68 5.66
N ALA A 185 -15.20 -23.53 6.30
CA ALA A 185 -14.20 -22.47 6.22
C ALA A 185 -12.80 -22.95 6.62
N SER A 186 -12.69 -23.86 7.59
CA SER A 186 -11.42 -24.48 8.01
C SER A 186 -10.82 -25.38 6.94
N GLU A 187 -11.64 -26.15 6.22
CA GLU A 187 -11.17 -26.97 5.11
C GLU A 187 -10.72 -26.11 3.93
N ILE A 188 -11.44 -25.03 3.61
CA ILE A 188 -11.03 -24.05 2.57
C ILE A 188 -9.70 -23.42 2.92
N ASP A 189 -9.50 -22.99 4.17
CA ASP A 189 -8.23 -22.42 4.64
C ASP A 189 -7.10 -23.45 4.52
N THR A 190 -7.33 -24.69 4.96
CA THR A 190 -6.37 -25.79 4.86
C THR A 190 -6.00 -26.08 3.40
N LEU A 191 -6.98 -26.21 2.51
CA LEU A 191 -6.72 -26.45 1.08
C LEU A 191 -5.97 -25.27 0.44
N SER A 192 -6.33 -24.05 0.80
CA SER A 192 -5.64 -22.84 0.31
C SER A 192 -4.18 -22.83 0.75
N GLN A 193 -3.89 -23.15 2.01
CA GLN A 193 -2.52 -23.21 2.52
C GLN A 193 -1.69 -24.36 1.93
N LEU A 194 -2.31 -25.50 1.66
CA LEU A 194 -1.62 -26.65 1.09
C LEU A 194 -1.25 -26.47 -0.39
N TYR A 195 -2.12 -25.88 -1.17
CA TYR A 195 -2.02 -25.89 -2.62
C TYR A 195 -1.73 -24.53 -3.24
N LEU A 196 -2.13 -23.42 -2.59
CA LEU A 196 -1.96 -22.08 -3.13
C LEU A 196 -0.87 -21.32 -2.38
N GLY A 197 -0.11 -20.49 -3.09
CA GLY A 197 0.76 -19.49 -2.48
C GLY A 197 -0.04 -18.26 -2.01
N ARG A 198 -1.20 -18.02 -2.65
CA ARG A 198 -2.10 -16.91 -2.31
C ARG A 198 -3.46 -17.14 -2.97
N LEU A 199 -4.50 -16.77 -2.23
CA LEU A 199 -5.84 -16.51 -2.75
C LEU A 199 -6.35 -15.21 -2.09
N ARG A 200 -6.87 -14.29 -2.90
CA ARG A 200 -7.37 -13.00 -2.40
C ARG A 200 -8.54 -12.51 -3.23
N PHE A 201 -9.53 -11.99 -2.52
CA PHE A 201 -10.64 -11.20 -3.05
C PHE A 201 -10.43 -9.74 -2.67
N SER A 202 -10.63 -8.80 -3.59
CA SER A 202 -10.46 -7.36 -3.34
C SER A 202 -11.20 -6.54 -4.39
N ALA A 203 -11.45 -5.27 -4.07
CA ALA A 203 -12.00 -4.31 -5.02
C ALA A 203 -11.07 -3.10 -5.14
N THR A 204 -11.00 -2.51 -6.33
CA THR A 204 -10.22 -1.31 -6.62
C THR A 204 -10.75 -0.62 -7.87
N THR A 205 -10.16 0.51 -8.26
CA THR A 205 -10.43 1.14 -9.55
C THR A 205 -9.13 1.54 -10.23
N TYR A 206 -9.16 1.57 -11.55
CA TYR A 206 -8.11 2.07 -12.41
C TYR A 206 -8.59 3.38 -13.02
N GLU A 207 -7.71 4.37 -13.07
CA GLU A 207 -8.02 5.68 -13.65
C GLU A 207 -7.39 5.79 -15.03
N ASN A 208 -8.14 6.25 -16.01
CA ASN A 208 -7.63 6.55 -17.33
C ASN A 208 -6.69 7.77 -17.30
N GLU A 209 -5.87 7.95 -18.33
CA GLU A 209 -4.88 9.03 -18.38
C GLU A 209 -5.52 10.42 -18.25
N THR A 210 -6.76 10.56 -18.74
CA THR A 210 -7.53 11.79 -18.59
C THR A 210 -8.79 11.53 -17.79
N PRO A 211 -9.16 12.41 -16.84
CA PRO A 211 -10.39 12.27 -16.05
C PRO A 211 -11.65 12.15 -16.92
N ALA A 212 -11.65 12.76 -18.12
CA ALA A 212 -12.75 12.67 -19.06
C ALA A 212 -13.00 11.26 -19.63
N GLN A 213 -12.02 10.36 -19.54
CA GLN A 213 -12.14 8.96 -19.97
C GLN A 213 -12.69 8.05 -18.87
N GLY A 214 -12.77 8.54 -17.64
CA GLY A 214 -13.42 7.86 -16.53
C GLY A 214 -12.51 6.91 -15.75
N ILE A 215 -13.15 6.04 -15.02
CA ILE A 215 -12.55 5.05 -14.12
C ILE A 215 -13.00 3.64 -14.53
N ALA A 216 -12.20 2.64 -14.21
CA ALA A 216 -12.50 1.22 -14.45
C ALA A 216 -12.51 0.46 -13.10
N PRO A 217 -13.62 0.46 -12.37
CA PRO A 217 -13.72 -0.23 -11.09
C PRO A 217 -13.79 -1.74 -11.32
N LYS A 218 -13.05 -2.51 -10.50
CA LYS A 218 -12.91 -3.94 -10.63
C LYS A 218 -13.01 -4.64 -9.28
N PHE A 219 -13.72 -5.77 -9.27
CA PHE A 219 -13.56 -6.80 -8.25
C PHE A 219 -12.53 -7.80 -8.74
N ILE A 220 -11.57 -8.14 -7.89
CA ILE A 220 -10.41 -8.93 -8.30
C ILE A 220 -10.35 -10.21 -7.48
N VAL A 221 -10.32 -11.34 -8.17
CA VAL A 221 -10.00 -12.64 -7.58
C VAL A 221 -8.61 -13.02 -8.05
N SER A 222 -7.63 -13.02 -7.14
CA SER A 222 -6.24 -13.29 -7.50
C SER A 222 -5.70 -14.51 -6.78
N ALA A 223 -5.03 -15.39 -7.53
CA ALA A 223 -4.35 -16.56 -7.02
C ALA A 223 -2.89 -16.60 -7.48
N SER A 224 -2.03 -17.19 -6.66
CA SER A 224 -0.70 -17.65 -7.10
C SER A 224 -0.54 -19.12 -6.70
N VAL A 225 0.05 -19.91 -7.56
CA VAL A 225 0.08 -21.36 -7.41
C VAL A 225 1.34 -21.95 -8.04
N LEU A 226 1.85 -23.06 -7.51
CA LEU A 226 2.83 -23.87 -8.25
C LEU A 226 2.12 -24.51 -9.44
N SER A 227 2.73 -24.48 -10.63
CA SER A 227 2.11 -24.99 -11.88
C SER A 227 1.56 -26.42 -11.75
N LYS A 228 2.18 -27.26 -10.93
CA LYS A 228 1.69 -28.61 -10.65
C LYS A 228 0.34 -28.67 -9.91
N ASN A 229 -0.03 -27.58 -9.22
CA ASN A 229 -1.26 -27.47 -8.43
C ASN A 229 -2.29 -26.51 -9.09
N LEU A 230 -2.12 -26.17 -10.37
CA LEU A 230 -2.91 -25.17 -11.08
C LEU A 230 -4.42 -25.39 -10.95
N ASP A 231 -4.86 -26.64 -10.97
CA ASP A 231 -6.28 -27.01 -10.86
C ASP A 231 -6.93 -26.46 -9.56
N HIS A 232 -6.15 -26.37 -8.47
CA HIS A 232 -6.66 -25.80 -7.21
C HIS A 232 -6.85 -24.28 -7.29
N ALA A 233 -6.08 -23.58 -8.14
CA ALA A 233 -6.26 -22.14 -8.37
C ALA A 233 -7.52 -21.83 -9.20
N ILE A 234 -8.15 -22.84 -9.78
CA ILE A 234 -9.43 -22.76 -10.47
C ILE A 234 -10.56 -23.26 -9.55
N MET A 235 -10.40 -24.43 -8.98
CA MET A 235 -11.44 -25.07 -8.17
C MET A 235 -11.78 -24.27 -6.92
N LEU A 236 -10.77 -23.83 -6.14
CA LEU A 236 -11.02 -23.15 -4.86
C LEU A 236 -11.71 -21.79 -5.02
N PRO A 237 -11.25 -20.87 -5.91
CA PRO A 237 -11.98 -19.62 -6.13
C PRO A 237 -13.43 -19.86 -6.58
N LYS A 238 -13.67 -20.81 -7.52
CA LYS A 238 -15.01 -21.14 -8.00
C LYS A 238 -15.90 -21.61 -6.85
N GLU A 239 -15.43 -22.57 -6.05
CA GLU A 239 -16.15 -23.05 -4.89
C GLU A 239 -16.52 -21.90 -3.93
N ILE A 240 -15.56 -21.01 -3.65
CA ILE A 240 -15.77 -19.93 -2.72
C ILE A 240 -16.80 -18.92 -3.23
N TRP A 241 -16.69 -18.43 -4.46
CA TRP A 241 -17.63 -17.38 -4.88
C TRP A 241 -19.00 -17.91 -5.29
N ALA A 242 -19.08 -19.14 -5.85
CA ALA A 242 -20.33 -19.70 -6.32
C ALA A 242 -21.16 -20.37 -5.21
N HIS A 243 -20.49 -20.87 -4.17
CA HIS A 243 -21.11 -21.76 -3.17
C HIS A 243 -20.98 -21.27 -1.73
N THR A 244 -20.43 -20.07 -1.46
CA THR A 244 -20.39 -19.52 -0.11
C THR A 244 -21.80 -19.37 0.45
N ARG A 245 -22.00 -19.85 1.68
CA ARG A 245 -23.25 -19.74 2.42
C ARG A 245 -23.20 -18.58 3.40
N PHE A 246 -24.06 -17.59 3.23
CA PHE A 246 -24.18 -16.45 4.15
C PHE A 246 -25.18 -16.74 5.29
N ASN A 247 -25.22 -17.97 5.79
CA ASN A 247 -26.23 -18.46 6.74
C ASN A 247 -25.76 -18.50 8.21
N ASP A 248 -24.58 -17.93 8.51
CA ASP A 248 -24.04 -17.82 9.87
C ASP A 248 -23.83 -16.33 10.25
N PRO A 249 -24.87 -15.64 10.75
CA PRO A 249 -24.77 -14.23 11.13
C PRO A 249 -23.74 -13.96 12.20
N GLU A 250 -23.57 -14.85 13.19
CA GLU A 250 -22.59 -14.67 14.26
C GLU A 250 -21.14 -14.72 13.75
N ARG A 251 -20.88 -15.61 12.82
CA ARG A 251 -19.58 -15.68 12.16
C ARG A 251 -19.33 -14.46 11.31
N ILE A 252 -20.32 -14.00 10.55
CA ILE A 252 -20.25 -12.77 9.76
C ILE A 252 -19.95 -11.58 10.70
N LYS A 253 -20.71 -11.40 11.77
CA LYS A 253 -20.49 -10.34 12.78
C LYS A 253 -19.07 -10.35 13.31
N THR A 254 -18.55 -11.53 13.66
CA THR A 254 -17.17 -11.69 14.17
C THR A 254 -16.13 -11.22 13.15
N ILE A 255 -16.28 -11.59 11.87
CA ILE A 255 -15.36 -11.18 10.81
C ILE A 255 -15.41 -9.67 10.58
N LEU A 256 -16.60 -9.08 10.59
CA LEU A 256 -16.78 -7.64 10.43
C LEU A 256 -16.23 -6.83 11.62
N LEU A 257 -16.35 -7.34 12.83
CA LEU A 257 -15.71 -6.76 14.03
C LEU A 257 -14.18 -6.78 13.89
N GLN A 258 -13.60 -7.88 13.42
CA GLN A 258 -12.15 -7.96 13.15
C GLN A 258 -11.72 -6.96 12.07
N GLN A 259 -12.53 -6.78 11.03
CA GLN A 259 -12.27 -5.80 9.98
C GLN A 259 -12.27 -4.37 10.54
N ARG A 260 -13.25 -4.01 11.36
CA ARG A 260 -13.31 -2.71 12.05
C ARG A 260 -12.05 -2.47 12.88
N ILE A 261 -11.68 -3.42 13.75
CA ILE A 261 -10.48 -3.32 14.60
C ILE A 261 -9.21 -3.14 13.75
N SER A 262 -9.10 -3.88 12.65
CA SER A 262 -7.96 -3.75 11.73
C SER A 262 -7.88 -2.35 11.09
N MET A 263 -9.01 -1.75 10.75
CA MET A 263 -9.05 -0.37 10.24
C MET A 263 -8.66 0.64 11.31
N GLU A 264 -9.17 0.51 12.53
CA GLU A 264 -8.82 1.35 13.67
C GLU A 264 -7.31 1.31 13.97
N GLN A 265 -6.72 0.11 13.98
CA GLN A 265 -5.27 -0.05 14.11
C GLN A 265 -4.50 0.61 12.96
N ASN A 266 -5.01 0.53 11.73
CA ASN A 266 -4.39 1.18 10.58
C ASN A 266 -4.46 2.72 10.66
N PHE A 267 -5.57 3.28 11.14
CA PHE A 267 -5.67 4.74 11.37
C PHE A 267 -4.63 5.23 12.38
N GLN A 268 -4.34 4.44 13.43
CA GLN A 268 -3.31 4.78 14.41
C GLN A 268 -1.88 4.57 13.90
N ALA A 269 -1.63 3.48 13.19
CA ALA A 269 -0.27 3.11 12.78
C ALA A 269 0.18 3.79 11.48
N MET A 270 -0.75 4.01 10.54
CA MET A 270 -0.50 4.46 9.16
C MET A 270 -1.44 5.61 8.75
N GLY A 271 -1.83 6.45 9.69
CA GLY A 271 -2.81 7.52 9.49
C GLY A 271 -2.51 8.43 8.30
N HIS A 272 -1.24 8.63 7.93
CA HIS A 272 -0.86 9.38 6.74
C HIS A 272 -1.40 8.79 5.43
N THR A 273 -1.52 7.47 5.33
CA THR A 273 -2.11 6.83 4.14
C THR A 273 -3.62 7.06 4.07
N SER A 274 -4.28 7.02 5.23
CA SER A 274 -5.70 7.32 5.35
C SER A 274 -6.00 8.80 5.10
N ALA A 275 -5.13 9.70 5.57
CA ALA A 275 -5.24 11.13 5.30
C ALA A 275 -5.12 11.43 3.80
N LEU A 276 -4.12 10.86 3.12
CA LEU A 276 -3.97 11.00 1.66
C LEU A 276 -5.16 10.42 0.88
N ALA A 277 -5.68 9.25 1.30
CA ALA A 277 -6.86 8.65 0.68
C ALA A 277 -8.09 9.56 0.84
N ARG A 278 -8.28 10.17 2.02
CA ARG A 278 -9.38 11.10 2.28
C ARG A 278 -9.24 12.40 1.50
N VAL A 279 -8.04 12.96 1.39
CA VAL A 279 -7.75 14.11 0.51
C VAL A 279 -8.13 13.77 -0.95
N ALA A 280 -7.67 12.61 -1.46
CA ALA A 280 -7.99 12.18 -2.81
C ALA A 280 -9.51 11.98 -3.03
N ALA A 281 -10.25 11.54 -2.00
CA ALA A 281 -11.71 11.39 -2.04
C ALA A 281 -12.45 12.72 -2.25
N GLY A 282 -11.88 13.81 -1.76
CA GLY A 282 -12.38 15.16 -2.00
C GLY A 282 -11.98 15.76 -3.36
N LEU A 283 -11.06 15.13 -4.08
CA LEU A 283 -10.44 15.71 -5.27
C LEU A 283 -10.75 14.96 -6.57
N THR A 284 -11.01 13.64 -6.52
CA THR A 284 -11.18 12.82 -7.72
C THR A 284 -12.32 11.80 -7.59
N PRO A 285 -13.02 11.45 -8.69
CA PRO A 285 -14.03 10.39 -8.67
C PRO A 285 -13.47 9.04 -8.23
N ALA A 286 -12.25 8.69 -8.63
CA ALA A 286 -11.60 7.45 -8.18
C ALA A 286 -11.30 7.47 -6.68
N GLY A 287 -10.79 8.58 -6.15
CA GLY A 287 -10.61 8.76 -4.70
C GLY A 287 -11.93 8.61 -3.94
N LYS A 288 -13.01 9.23 -4.44
CA LYS A 288 -14.35 9.11 -3.85
C LYS A 288 -14.88 7.69 -3.86
N LEU A 289 -14.68 6.95 -4.96
CA LEU A 289 -15.04 5.54 -5.06
C LEU A 289 -14.20 4.67 -4.08
N LEU A 290 -12.89 4.89 -4.02
CA LEU A 290 -12.00 4.15 -3.12
C LEU A 290 -12.30 4.41 -1.65
N ASP A 291 -12.74 5.63 -1.29
CA ASP A 291 -13.16 5.93 0.08
C ASP A 291 -14.44 5.17 0.47
N GLN A 292 -15.38 5.04 -0.46
CA GLN A 292 -16.58 4.23 -0.31
C GLN A 292 -16.29 2.72 -0.23
N LEU A 293 -15.21 2.25 -0.86
CA LEU A 293 -14.77 0.85 -0.78
C LEU A 293 -13.95 0.55 0.49
N ALA A 294 -13.06 1.45 0.92
CA ALA A 294 -12.05 1.09 1.93
C ALA A 294 -11.60 2.25 2.82
N GLY A 295 -12.14 3.45 2.65
CA GLY A 295 -11.77 4.65 3.41
C GLY A 295 -12.70 4.95 4.57
N ILE A 296 -12.84 6.23 4.89
CA ILE A 296 -13.65 6.71 6.02
C ILE A 296 -15.14 6.48 5.80
N ASP A 297 -15.66 6.69 4.59
CA ASP A 297 -17.07 6.47 4.30
C ASP A 297 -17.42 4.98 4.50
N PHE A 298 -16.55 4.05 4.07
CA PHE A 298 -16.70 2.62 4.36
C PHE A 298 -16.62 2.31 5.85
N TYR A 299 -15.67 2.89 6.58
CA TYR A 299 -15.53 2.67 8.02
C TYR A 299 -16.80 3.12 8.79
N GLN A 300 -17.35 4.28 8.46
CA GLN A 300 -18.58 4.78 9.06
C GLN A 300 -19.78 3.87 8.76
N PHE A 301 -19.89 3.40 7.52
CA PHE A 301 -20.89 2.40 7.15
C PHE A 301 -20.74 1.12 7.96
N LEU A 302 -19.52 0.60 8.12
CA LEU A 302 -19.23 -0.62 8.89
C LEU A 302 -19.59 -0.45 10.37
N CYS A 303 -19.29 0.71 10.98
CA CYS A 303 -19.64 1.01 12.36
C CYS A 303 -21.17 1.06 12.55
N ASP A 304 -21.89 1.74 11.65
CA ASP A 304 -23.35 1.81 11.71
C ASP A 304 -24.01 0.44 11.51
N LEU A 305 -23.50 -0.36 10.57
CA LEU A 305 -23.97 -1.73 10.37
C LEU A 305 -23.76 -2.60 11.61
N LEU A 306 -22.59 -2.52 12.25
CA LEU A 306 -22.29 -3.31 13.45
C LEU A 306 -23.08 -2.86 14.67
N ALA A 307 -23.38 -1.57 14.81
CA ALA A 307 -24.22 -1.04 15.90
C ALA A 307 -25.67 -1.57 15.84
N HIS A 308 -26.17 -1.89 14.65
CA HIS A 308 -27.53 -2.38 14.41
C HIS A 308 -27.55 -3.78 13.79
N PHE A 309 -26.48 -4.57 14.02
CA PHE A 309 -26.26 -5.81 13.29
C PHE A 309 -27.42 -6.81 13.44
N ASP A 310 -27.89 -7.04 14.66
CA ASP A 310 -28.90 -8.07 14.93
C ASP A 310 -30.25 -7.76 14.25
N GLU A 311 -30.55 -6.46 14.04
CA GLU A 311 -31.75 -6.01 13.33
C GLU A 311 -31.59 -6.06 11.80
N ARG A 312 -30.34 -5.98 11.31
CA ARG A 312 -30.03 -5.86 9.87
C ARG A 312 -29.47 -7.13 9.26
N ALA A 313 -29.21 -8.18 10.06
CA ALA A 313 -28.51 -9.38 9.61
C ALA A 313 -29.20 -10.06 8.42
N GLU A 314 -30.53 -10.20 8.44
CA GLU A 314 -31.29 -10.84 7.35
C GLU A 314 -31.19 -10.02 6.05
N GLY A 315 -31.43 -8.71 6.13
CA GLY A 315 -31.29 -7.81 4.97
C GLY A 315 -29.85 -7.69 4.46
N LEU A 316 -28.85 -7.82 5.34
CA LEU A 316 -27.45 -7.88 4.96
C LEU A 316 -27.16 -9.13 4.10
N ILE A 317 -27.66 -10.29 4.51
CA ILE A 317 -27.47 -11.54 3.78
C ILE A 317 -28.10 -11.45 2.38
N GLU A 318 -29.35 -11.02 2.29
CA GLU A 318 -30.03 -10.80 1.01
C GLU A 318 -29.25 -9.83 0.11
N LYS A 319 -28.68 -8.78 0.69
CA LYS A 319 -27.90 -7.79 -0.07
C LYS A 319 -26.58 -8.36 -0.56
N LEU A 320 -25.86 -9.14 0.28
CA LEU A 320 -24.61 -9.81 -0.12
C LEU A 320 -24.83 -10.79 -1.28
N GLU A 321 -25.90 -11.59 -1.21
CA GLU A 321 -26.25 -12.51 -2.30
C GLU A 321 -26.61 -11.77 -3.60
N ALA A 322 -27.34 -10.67 -3.50
CA ALA A 322 -27.70 -9.84 -4.65
C ALA A 322 -26.47 -9.17 -5.28
N VAL A 323 -25.55 -8.64 -4.46
CA VAL A 323 -24.30 -8.04 -4.93
C VAL A 323 -23.39 -9.08 -5.56
N ALA A 324 -23.25 -10.26 -4.95
CA ALA A 324 -22.45 -11.35 -5.51
C ALA A 324 -22.87 -11.71 -6.95
N LYS A 325 -24.17 -11.79 -7.21
CA LYS A 325 -24.74 -12.05 -8.56
C LYS A 325 -24.42 -10.96 -9.58
N ARG A 326 -24.23 -9.70 -9.13
CA ARG A 326 -23.85 -8.60 -10.02
C ARG A 326 -22.35 -8.45 -10.22
N VAL A 327 -21.56 -8.99 -9.31
CA VAL A 327 -20.09 -8.98 -9.38
C VAL A 327 -19.59 -10.12 -10.26
N PHE A 328 -20.06 -11.36 -10.02
CA PHE A 328 -19.56 -12.54 -10.72
C PHE A 328 -20.34 -12.79 -12.01
N THR A 329 -19.94 -12.07 -13.05
CA THR A 329 -20.58 -12.07 -14.38
C THR A 329 -19.54 -12.38 -15.46
N ASP A 330 -19.99 -12.52 -16.70
CA ASP A 330 -19.15 -12.69 -17.89
C ASP A 330 -18.40 -11.42 -18.33
N ASP A 331 -18.71 -10.25 -17.71
CA ASP A 331 -17.92 -9.02 -17.87
C ASP A 331 -16.64 -9.11 -17.02
N VAL A 332 -15.74 -9.98 -17.44
CA VAL A 332 -14.51 -10.34 -16.76
C VAL A 332 -13.33 -10.41 -17.72
N VAL A 333 -12.16 -10.03 -17.23
CA VAL A 333 -10.87 -10.20 -17.93
C VAL A 333 -9.96 -11.05 -17.06
N LEU A 334 -9.39 -12.11 -17.64
CA LEU A 334 -8.33 -12.89 -17.00
C LEU A 334 -6.96 -12.21 -17.26
N SER A 335 -6.18 -11.98 -16.22
CA SER A 335 -4.74 -11.72 -16.32
C SER A 335 -3.99 -12.98 -15.93
N PHE A 336 -3.17 -13.47 -16.84
CA PHE A 336 -2.41 -14.71 -16.66
C PHE A 336 -0.92 -14.48 -16.83
N THR A 337 -0.13 -15.02 -15.89
CA THR A 337 1.33 -15.02 -15.95
C THR A 337 1.82 -16.44 -15.69
N GLY A 338 2.35 -17.08 -16.71
CA GLY A 338 2.78 -18.47 -16.69
C GLY A 338 3.21 -18.91 -18.08
N THR A 339 3.26 -20.22 -18.31
CA THR A 339 3.56 -20.75 -19.66
C THR A 339 2.29 -20.86 -20.51
N GLN A 340 2.44 -20.88 -21.83
CA GLN A 340 1.33 -21.12 -22.74
C GLN A 340 0.66 -22.50 -22.49
N GLU A 341 1.45 -23.50 -22.11
CA GLU A 341 0.94 -24.83 -21.74
C GLU A 341 0.05 -24.75 -20.50
N ASP A 342 0.48 -23.99 -19.48
CA ASP A 342 -0.31 -23.80 -18.27
C ASP A 342 -1.59 -22.99 -18.54
N LEU A 343 -1.57 -22.03 -19.46
CA LEU A 343 -2.79 -21.33 -19.88
C LEU A 343 -3.82 -22.27 -20.52
N VAL A 344 -3.37 -23.22 -21.35
CA VAL A 344 -4.27 -24.27 -21.90
C VAL A 344 -4.87 -25.08 -20.76
N ARG A 345 -4.07 -25.47 -19.76
CA ARG A 345 -4.56 -26.19 -18.58
C ARG A 345 -5.57 -25.39 -17.75
N VAL A 346 -5.44 -24.05 -17.68
CA VAL A 346 -6.46 -23.19 -17.05
C VAL A 346 -7.82 -23.42 -17.69
N TRP A 347 -7.87 -23.45 -19.02
CA TRP A 347 -9.14 -23.66 -19.74
C TRP A 347 -9.67 -25.10 -19.59
N GLU A 348 -8.80 -26.11 -19.65
CA GLU A 348 -9.15 -27.51 -19.44
C GLU A 348 -9.67 -27.80 -18.02
N ALA A 349 -9.16 -27.06 -17.01
CA ALA A 349 -9.61 -27.14 -15.62
C ALA A 349 -10.92 -26.38 -15.35
N GLY A 350 -11.53 -25.77 -16.35
CA GLY A 350 -12.77 -25.00 -16.21
C GLY A 350 -12.54 -23.54 -15.76
N GLY A 351 -11.44 -22.92 -16.18
CA GLY A 351 -11.08 -21.55 -15.83
C GLY A 351 -12.02 -20.47 -16.39
N THR A 352 -13.02 -20.84 -17.20
CA THR A 352 -14.15 -19.99 -17.57
C THR A 352 -15.18 -19.86 -16.46
N PHE A 353 -15.16 -20.79 -15.50
CA PHE A 353 -16.06 -20.85 -14.35
C PHE A 353 -17.56 -21.00 -14.68
N ASP A 354 -17.91 -21.38 -15.90
CA ASP A 354 -19.28 -21.47 -16.38
C ASP A 354 -20.10 -20.19 -16.11
N LEU A 355 -19.41 -19.04 -16.21
CA LEU A 355 -20.06 -17.74 -16.04
C LEU A 355 -21.18 -17.62 -17.06
N GLU A 356 -22.40 -17.26 -16.62
CA GLU A 356 -23.57 -17.20 -17.47
C GLU A 356 -23.35 -16.20 -18.61
N GLU A 357 -23.45 -16.69 -19.85
CA GLU A 357 -23.57 -15.81 -21.02
C GLU A 357 -24.88 -15.02 -20.90
N GLY A 358 -24.82 -13.73 -20.74
CA GLY A 358 -26.07 -12.97 -20.72
C GLY A 358 -26.02 -11.60 -20.07
N PHE A 359 -24.90 -11.22 -19.47
CA PHE A 359 -24.71 -9.85 -18.96
C PHE A 359 -24.36 -8.83 -20.06
N ALA A 360 -24.15 -9.26 -21.29
CA ALA A 360 -23.97 -8.40 -22.45
C ALA A 360 -25.24 -7.56 -22.70
N GLY A 361 -25.33 -6.41 -22.06
CA GLY A 361 -26.49 -5.51 -22.16
C GLY A 361 -27.05 -4.99 -20.84
N CYS A 362 -26.49 -5.37 -19.69
CA CYS A 362 -26.82 -4.70 -18.45
C CYS A 362 -26.35 -3.25 -18.50
N GLU A 363 -27.25 -2.33 -18.20
CA GLU A 363 -26.90 -0.92 -18.08
C GLU A 363 -25.81 -0.73 -17.02
N ARG A 364 -24.83 0.13 -17.32
CA ARG A 364 -23.89 0.62 -16.33
C ARG A 364 -24.67 1.41 -15.29
N THR A 365 -24.72 0.91 -14.08
CA THR A 365 -25.49 1.53 -12.98
C THR A 365 -24.62 2.34 -12.03
N LEU A 366 -23.30 2.13 -12.09
CA LEU A 366 -22.37 2.86 -11.23
C LEU A 366 -22.23 4.31 -11.68
N VAL A 367 -22.69 5.20 -10.82
CA VAL A 367 -22.49 6.64 -10.94
C VAL A 367 -21.81 7.12 -9.67
N VAL A 368 -20.56 7.55 -9.78
CA VAL A 368 -19.82 8.10 -8.64
C VAL A 368 -20.25 9.56 -8.46
N PRO A 369 -20.66 9.96 -7.22
CA PRO A 369 -20.97 11.36 -6.94
C PRO A 369 -19.76 12.27 -7.16
N GLU A 370 -20.01 13.53 -7.51
CA GLU A 370 -18.94 14.53 -7.63
C GLU A 370 -18.18 14.66 -6.31
N PRO A 371 -16.83 14.65 -6.33
CA PRO A 371 -16.01 14.89 -5.15
C PRO A 371 -16.28 16.28 -4.56
N VAL A 372 -16.35 16.36 -3.24
CA VAL A 372 -16.53 17.62 -2.52
C VAL A 372 -15.31 17.87 -1.64
N PRO A 373 -14.47 18.86 -1.96
CA PRO A 373 -13.33 19.22 -1.11
C PRO A 373 -13.78 19.66 0.28
N GLN A 374 -13.18 19.08 1.31
CA GLN A 374 -13.47 19.43 2.70
C GLN A 374 -12.22 19.24 3.57
N ASN A 375 -11.92 20.22 4.41
CA ASN A 375 -10.88 20.11 5.42
C ASN A 375 -11.43 19.34 6.62
N GLU A 376 -10.80 18.23 6.97
CA GLU A 376 -11.29 17.31 8.00
C GLU A 376 -10.18 16.88 8.96
N ALA A 377 -10.56 16.66 10.22
CA ALA A 377 -9.68 16.00 11.19
C ALA A 377 -10.42 14.85 11.88
N PHE A 378 -9.73 13.74 12.01
CA PHE A 378 -10.21 12.52 12.63
C PHE A 378 -9.42 12.25 13.92
N ILE A 379 -10.11 12.38 15.07
CA ILE A 379 -9.52 12.08 16.37
C ILE A 379 -9.39 10.57 16.52
N VAL A 380 -8.15 10.13 16.77
CA VAL A 380 -7.77 8.75 17.07
C VAL A 380 -6.91 8.73 18.35
N PRO A 381 -6.85 7.62 19.11
CA PRO A 381 -5.96 7.49 20.27
C PRO A 381 -4.48 7.49 19.83
N SER A 382 -3.88 8.68 19.78
CA SER A 382 -2.50 8.88 19.34
C SER A 382 -1.91 10.12 20.01
N ASP A 383 -0.61 10.08 20.30
CA ASP A 383 0.16 11.23 20.81
C ASP A 383 0.83 12.02 19.67
N VAL A 384 0.60 11.62 18.43
CA VAL A 384 1.17 12.25 17.23
C VAL A 384 0.11 12.39 16.15
N CYS A 385 0.35 13.30 15.20
CA CYS A 385 -0.53 13.51 14.07
C CYS A 385 0.02 12.91 12.78
N TYR A 386 -0.87 12.73 11.82
CA TYR A 386 -0.61 12.37 10.44
C TYR A 386 -1.31 13.41 9.58
N VAL A 387 -0.55 14.24 8.89
CA VAL A 387 -1.09 15.37 8.14
C VAL A 387 -1.01 15.06 6.65
N GLY A 388 -2.15 15.00 5.99
CA GLY A 388 -2.26 14.96 4.54
C GLY A 388 -2.81 16.28 4.02
N ALA A 389 -2.22 16.84 2.98
CA ALA A 389 -2.75 18.00 2.29
C ALA A 389 -2.57 17.85 0.78
N GLY A 390 -3.43 18.46 -0.02
CA GLY A 390 -3.26 18.38 -1.46
C GLY A 390 -4.34 19.09 -2.25
N THR A 391 -4.17 19.08 -3.56
CA THR A 391 -5.10 19.70 -4.51
C THR A 391 -5.15 18.94 -5.81
N ASN A 392 -6.08 19.29 -6.69
CA ASN A 392 -6.05 18.86 -8.07
C ASN A 392 -5.17 19.82 -8.89
N ARG A 393 -4.28 19.28 -9.74
CA ARG A 393 -3.38 20.06 -10.59
C ARG A 393 -4.09 21.10 -11.45
N THR A 394 -5.33 20.84 -11.86
CA THR A 394 -6.10 21.78 -12.67
C THR A 394 -6.53 23.01 -11.89
N ALA A 395 -6.70 22.91 -10.57
CA ALA A 395 -7.02 24.04 -9.71
C ALA A 395 -5.84 25.04 -9.58
N ILE A 396 -4.61 24.54 -9.67
CA ILE A 396 -3.37 25.33 -9.60
C ILE A 396 -2.72 25.56 -10.98
N GLU A 397 -3.46 25.28 -12.05
CA GLU A 397 -2.98 25.41 -13.44
C GLU A 397 -1.65 24.68 -13.72
N ALA A 398 -1.33 23.64 -12.93
CA ALA A 398 -0.13 22.87 -13.11
C ALA A 398 -0.16 22.03 -14.39
N VAL A 399 1.00 21.88 -15.01
CA VAL A 399 1.15 21.06 -16.21
C VAL A 399 0.80 19.59 -15.94
N PRO A 400 0.42 18.82 -16.97
CA PRO A 400 0.16 17.38 -16.85
C PRO A 400 1.33 16.64 -16.24
N PHE A 401 1.02 15.52 -15.59
CA PHE A 401 2.04 14.59 -15.07
C PHE A 401 2.95 14.08 -16.19
N ASP A 402 4.25 14.18 -15.97
CA ASP A 402 5.29 13.74 -16.90
C ASP A 402 6.51 13.19 -16.12
N GLY A 403 7.58 12.87 -16.84
CA GLY A 403 8.82 12.40 -16.24
C GLY A 403 9.44 13.38 -15.26
N THR A 404 9.38 14.68 -15.53
CA THR A 404 9.88 15.74 -14.64
C THR A 404 9.17 15.70 -13.29
N THR A 405 7.89 15.35 -13.23
CA THR A 405 7.12 15.22 -11.99
C THR A 405 7.76 14.20 -11.02
N ASN A 406 8.38 13.14 -11.55
CA ASN A 406 9.09 12.16 -10.71
C ASN A 406 10.36 12.78 -10.07
N ILE A 407 11.03 13.69 -10.79
CA ILE A 407 12.20 14.41 -10.26
C ILE A 407 11.74 15.40 -9.17
N VAL A 408 10.67 16.17 -9.42
CA VAL A 408 10.04 17.06 -8.42
C VAL A 408 9.70 16.28 -7.14
N THR A 409 9.13 15.08 -7.29
CA THR A 409 8.80 14.22 -6.15
C THR A 409 10.05 13.88 -5.31
N ARG A 410 11.19 13.61 -5.95
CA ARG A 410 12.46 13.35 -5.26
C ARG A 410 12.98 14.61 -4.56
N VAL A 411 13.06 15.71 -5.29
CA VAL A 411 13.57 16.99 -4.76
C VAL A 411 12.75 17.46 -3.56
N LEU A 412 11.44 17.56 -3.70
CA LEU A 412 10.57 18.00 -2.59
C LEU A 412 10.62 17.05 -1.40
N SER A 413 10.61 15.74 -1.62
CA SER A 413 10.57 14.77 -0.51
C SER A 413 11.88 14.71 0.25
N TYR A 414 13.04 14.70 -0.44
CA TYR A 414 14.34 14.39 0.18
C TYR A 414 15.19 15.61 0.49
N ASP A 415 14.89 16.76 -0.12
CA ASP A 415 15.62 18.00 0.16
C ASP A 415 14.77 18.97 1.00
N TYR A 416 13.58 19.32 0.53
CA TYR A 416 12.73 20.28 1.22
C TYR A 416 12.01 19.69 2.45
N LEU A 417 11.12 18.72 2.24
CA LEU A 417 10.27 18.19 3.31
C LEU A 417 11.06 17.41 4.35
N TRP A 418 12.10 16.72 3.94
CA TRP A 418 12.99 16.04 4.89
C TRP A 418 13.62 17.01 5.87
N ASN A 419 14.11 18.15 5.39
CA ASN A 419 14.76 19.15 6.24
C ASN A 419 13.73 19.93 7.07
N GLU A 420 12.67 20.43 6.48
CA GLU A 420 11.74 21.32 7.16
C GLU A 420 10.77 20.56 8.09
N VAL A 421 10.17 19.47 7.61
CA VAL A 421 9.14 18.73 8.37
C VAL A 421 9.76 17.71 9.31
N ARG A 422 10.77 16.94 8.82
CA ARG A 422 11.37 15.88 9.63
C ARG A 422 12.46 16.39 10.56
N VAL A 423 13.53 17.01 10.01
CA VAL A 423 14.72 17.38 10.79
C VAL A 423 14.40 18.55 11.72
N LYS A 424 13.79 19.62 11.22
CA LYS A 424 13.45 20.80 12.01
C LYS A 424 12.12 20.64 12.74
N GLY A 425 11.10 20.09 12.08
CA GLY A 425 9.76 19.92 12.61
C GLY A 425 9.58 18.72 13.54
N GLY A 426 10.49 17.73 13.52
CA GLY A 426 10.45 16.56 14.41
C GLY A 426 9.52 15.43 13.97
N ALA A 427 8.91 15.50 12.80
CA ALA A 427 8.15 14.38 12.23
C ALA A 427 9.06 13.18 11.94
N TYR A 428 8.53 11.97 12.03
CA TYR A 428 9.29 10.76 11.70
C TYR A 428 9.54 10.62 10.20
N GLY A 429 8.64 11.14 9.36
CA GLY A 429 8.77 11.15 7.92
C GLY A 429 7.85 12.18 7.26
N ALA A 430 8.20 12.57 6.05
CA ALA A 430 7.39 13.43 5.21
C ALA A 430 7.64 13.11 3.74
N GLY A 431 6.73 13.49 2.86
CA GLY A 431 6.92 13.32 1.44
C GLY A 431 5.86 14.01 0.58
N PHE A 432 6.20 14.10 -0.69
CA PHE A 432 5.36 14.63 -1.76
C PHE A 432 4.95 13.51 -2.71
N LYS A 433 3.73 13.57 -3.21
CA LYS A 433 3.20 12.66 -4.23
C LYS A 433 2.42 13.44 -5.26
N ALA A 434 2.69 13.17 -6.52
CA ALA A 434 1.84 13.61 -7.62
C ALA A 434 1.39 12.39 -8.42
N THR A 435 0.15 12.39 -8.88
CA THR A 435 -0.40 11.28 -9.64
C THR A 435 -0.64 11.68 -11.09
N ARG A 436 -0.58 10.71 -11.95
CA ARG A 436 -0.93 10.85 -13.37
C ARG A 436 -2.33 11.45 -13.58
N THR A 437 -3.25 11.16 -12.68
CA THR A 437 -4.67 11.58 -12.74
C THR A 437 -4.93 12.95 -12.13
N GLY A 438 -3.91 13.60 -11.64
CA GLY A 438 -3.92 15.02 -11.34
C GLY A 438 -3.96 15.41 -9.89
N THR A 439 -3.83 14.48 -8.94
CA THR A 439 -3.67 14.86 -7.54
C THR A 439 -2.22 15.21 -7.24
N VAL A 440 -2.03 16.29 -6.48
CA VAL A 440 -0.76 16.76 -5.94
C VAL A 440 -0.93 16.78 -4.43
N MET A 441 -0.14 15.98 -3.71
CA MET A 441 -0.38 15.73 -2.29
C MET A 441 0.92 15.71 -1.49
N PHE A 442 0.84 16.17 -0.26
CA PHE A 442 1.88 16.15 0.76
C PHE A 442 1.43 15.30 1.95
N TYR A 443 2.37 14.70 2.65
CA TYR A 443 2.06 13.97 3.87
C TYR A 443 3.19 14.08 4.89
N SER A 444 2.81 14.03 6.18
CA SER A 444 3.73 13.78 7.29
C SER A 444 3.31 12.53 8.07
N PHE A 445 4.30 11.91 8.70
CA PHE A 445 4.14 10.66 9.44
C PHE A 445 4.66 10.84 10.86
N ARG A 446 3.80 10.63 11.87
CA ARG A 446 4.10 10.84 13.29
C ARG A 446 4.65 12.23 13.54
N ASP A 447 3.83 13.22 13.28
CA ASP A 447 4.17 14.63 13.29
C ASP A 447 3.71 15.30 14.59
N PRO A 448 4.60 15.98 15.32
CA PRO A 448 4.21 16.73 16.51
C PRO A 448 3.68 18.15 16.22
N ASN A 449 3.85 18.68 14.99
CA ASN A 449 3.67 20.12 14.68
C ASN A 449 2.76 20.37 13.47
N LEU A 450 1.51 19.95 13.54
CA LEU A 450 0.59 19.94 12.39
C LEU A 450 0.42 21.30 11.67
N ASP A 451 0.26 22.42 12.38
CA ASP A 451 0.06 23.74 11.75
C ASP A 451 1.31 24.20 11.00
N HIS A 452 2.48 24.08 11.63
CA HIS A 452 3.75 24.36 10.97
C HIS A 452 3.98 23.50 9.73
N THR A 453 3.60 22.23 9.79
CA THR A 453 3.74 21.29 8.67
C THR A 453 2.90 21.71 7.46
N VAL A 454 1.66 22.18 7.69
CA VAL A 454 0.82 22.73 6.61
C VAL A 454 1.41 24.01 6.04
N GLU A 455 1.98 24.89 6.88
CA GLU A 455 2.71 26.07 6.41
C GLU A 455 3.92 25.71 5.53
N VAL A 456 4.68 24.67 5.91
CA VAL A 456 5.79 24.14 5.10
C VAL A 456 5.28 23.62 3.76
N TYR A 457 4.17 22.86 3.72
CA TYR A 457 3.60 22.41 2.45
C TYR A 457 3.28 23.58 1.53
N ASN A 458 2.65 24.63 2.07
CA ASN A 458 2.32 25.84 1.33
C ASN A 458 3.54 26.65 0.86
N GLY A 459 4.67 26.52 1.56
CA GLY A 459 5.96 27.12 1.17
C GLY A 459 6.70 26.37 0.06
N SER A 460 6.30 25.13 -0.25
CA SER A 460 7.03 24.26 -1.18
C SER A 460 7.15 24.81 -2.61
N GLY A 461 6.12 25.53 -3.08
CA GLY A 461 6.11 26.14 -4.40
C GLY A 461 7.19 27.22 -4.54
N ALA A 462 7.23 28.18 -3.62
CA ALA A 462 8.22 29.24 -3.62
C ALA A 462 9.65 28.67 -3.47
N TRP A 463 9.84 27.69 -2.57
CA TRP A 463 11.13 27.04 -2.41
C TRP A 463 11.61 26.36 -3.71
N LEU A 464 10.73 25.63 -4.38
CA LEU A 464 11.08 24.94 -5.62
C LEU A 464 11.29 25.92 -6.80
N ALA A 465 10.56 27.04 -6.83
CA ALA A 465 10.76 28.10 -7.83
C ALA A 465 12.14 28.78 -7.71
N ASP A 466 12.67 28.88 -6.50
CA ASP A 466 13.99 29.43 -6.21
C ASP A 466 15.10 28.35 -6.13
N PHE A 467 14.74 27.06 -6.35
CA PHE A 467 15.69 25.95 -6.24
C PHE A 467 16.86 26.10 -7.22
N ASP A 468 18.09 26.10 -6.69
CA ASP A 468 19.33 26.35 -7.44
C ASP A 468 20.39 25.27 -7.16
N PRO A 469 20.14 24.00 -7.55
CA PRO A 469 21.09 22.92 -7.36
C PRO A 469 22.28 23.05 -8.31
N SER A 470 23.41 22.52 -7.90
CA SER A 470 24.52 22.28 -8.82
C SER A 470 24.14 21.25 -9.89
N GLU A 471 24.87 21.23 -11.01
CA GLU A 471 24.68 20.20 -12.05
C GLU A 471 24.84 18.77 -11.51
N ALA A 472 25.72 18.57 -10.54
CA ALA A 472 25.93 17.27 -9.90
C ALA A 472 24.75 16.85 -9.05
N GLU A 473 24.12 17.75 -8.30
CA GLU A 473 22.92 17.48 -7.51
C GLU A 473 21.72 17.15 -8.40
N LEU A 474 21.45 17.98 -9.42
CA LEU A 474 20.38 17.70 -10.38
C LEU A 474 20.58 16.32 -11.04
N ARG A 475 21.78 16.01 -11.47
CA ARG A 475 22.12 14.69 -12.02
C ARG A 475 21.84 13.57 -11.02
N GLY A 476 22.19 13.76 -9.76
CA GLY A 476 21.90 12.82 -8.65
C GLY A 476 20.41 12.54 -8.49
N TYR A 477 19.56 13.56 -8.54
CA TYR A 477 18.09 13.40 -8.48
C TYR A 477 17.56 12.65 -9.71
N ILE A 478 18.02 12.99 -10.90
CA ILE A 478 17.63 12.29 -12.14
C ILE A 478 18.00 10.81 -12.05
N ILE A 479 19.26 10.50 -11.73
CA ILE A 479 19.74 9.12 -11.61
C ILE A 479 18.94 8.35 -10.57
N SER A 480 18.69 8.94 -9.40
CA SER A 480 17.91 8.33 -8.33
C SER A 480 16.46 8.03 -8.75
N ALA A 481 15.82 8.96 -9.47
CA ALA A 481 14.45 8.77 -9.97
C ALA A 481 14.39 7.66 -11.02
N VAL A 482 15.30 7.69 -12.02
CA VAL A 482 15.38 6.68 -13.08
C VAL A 482 15.70 5.30 -12.50
N ALA A 483 16.63 5.19 -11.55
CA ALA A 483 16.95 3.93 -10.89
C ALA A 483 15.73 3.33 -10.16
N GLY A 484 14.93 4.16 -9.50
CA GLY A 484 13.67 3.73 -8.90
C GLY A 484 12.62 3.30 -9.93
N TYR A 485 12.53 4.02 -11.05
CA TYR A 485 11.60 3.76 -12.13
C TYR A 485 11.93 2.46 -12.90
N ASP A 486 13.20 2.20 -13.13
CA ASP A 486 13.75 1.03 -13.83
C ASP A 486 13.98 -0.17 -12.89
N ALA A 487 13.68 -0.05 -11.59
CA ALA A 487 13.92 -1.11 -10.63
C ALA A 487 13.28 -2.44 -11.06
N PRO A 488 14.01 -3.56 -11.01
CA PRO A 488 13.50 -4.86 -11.40
C PRO A 488 12.30 -5.27 -10.55
N LEU A 489 11.25 -5.74 -11.18
CA LEU A 489 10.06 -6.24 -10.50
C LEU A 489 10.03 -7.78 -10.53
N LYS A 490 9.47 -8.36 -9.46
CA LYS A 490 9.11 -9.78 -9.45
C LYS A 490 7.97 -10.03 -10.46
N PRO A 491 7.83 -11.26 -11.01
CA PRO A 491 6.84 -11.57 -12.05
C PRO A 491 5.43 -11.03 -11.73
N ARG A 492 4.92 -11.32 -10.53
CA ARG A 492 3.60 -10.83 -10.11
C ARG A 492 3.50 -9.30 -10.08
N ALA A 493 4.52 -8.60 -9.59
CA ALA A 493 4.48 -7.13 -9.51
C ALA A 493 4.57 -6.50 -10.90
N LEU A 494 5.30 -7.13 -11.82
CA LEU A 494 5.36 -6.73 -13.21
C LEU A 494 4.00 -6.93 -13.90
N ALA A 495 3.37 -8.09 -13.74
CA ALA A 495 2.03 -8.35 -14.25
C ALA A 495 1.01 -7.31 -13.76
N LEU A 496 0.97 -7.03 -12.44
CA LEU A 496 0.08 -5.99 -11.89
C LEU A 496 0.34 -4.58 -12.48
N ARG A 497 1.59 -4.26 -12.80
CA ARG A 497 1.93 -2.99 -13.49
C ARG A 497 1.40 -2.97 -14.92
N GLN A 498 1.51 -4.08 -15.63
CA GLN A 498 1.01 -4.24 -16.99
C GLN A 498 -0.53 -4.28 -17.03
N ASP A 499 -1.17 -4.93 -16.05
CA ASP A 499 -2.62 -4.88 -15.85
C ASP A 499 -3.11 -3.43 -15.65
N ASN A 500 -2.40 -2.67 -14.79
CA ASN A 500 -2.71 -1.23 -14.62
C ASN A 500 -2.52 -0.45 -15.93
N HIS A 501 -1.51 -0.78 -16.74
CA HIS A 501 -1.31 -0.18 -18.05
C HIS A 501 -2.53 -0.42 -18.95
N TYR A 502 -3.02 -1.66 -19.00
CA TYR A 502 -4.20 -2.05 -19.78
C TYR A 502 -5.47 -1.34 -19.31
N PHE A 503 -5.83 -1.49 -18.01
CA PHE A 503 -7.08 -0.93 -17.48
C PHE A 503 -7.10 0.60 -17.43
N ALA A 504 -5.94 1.22 -17.30
CA ALA A 504 -5.80 2.67 -17.35
C ALA A 504 -5.71 3.21 -18.80
N SER A 505 -5.78 2.33 -19.80
CA SER A 505 -5.70 2.69 -21.23
C SER A 505 -4.47 3.54 -21.58
N LEU A 506 -3.31 3.20 -21.01
CA LEU A 506 -2.08 3.95 -21.23
C LEU A 506 -1.52 3.67 -22.64
N PRO A 507 -0.92 4.68 -23.32
CA PRO A 507 -0.20 4.46 -24.57
C PRO A 507 0.92 3.45 -24.45
N ALA A 508 1.20 2.68 -25.49
CA ALA A 508 2.24 1.65 -25.48
C ALA A 508 3.64 2.19 -25.13
N ASP A 509 3.93 3.42 -25.54
CA ASP A 509 5.19 4.11 -25.30
C ASP A 509 5.24 4.90 -23.97
N TYR A 510 4.19 4.82 -23.15
CA TYR A 510 4.03 5.63 -21.93
C TYR A 510 5.27 5.58 -21.03
N ARG A 511 5.77 4.39 -20.73
CA ARG A 511 6.94 4.23 -19.87
C ARG A 511 8.23 4.77 -20.48
N ALA A 512 8.44 4.52 -21.78
CA ALA A 512 9.61 5.01 -22.50
C ALA A 512 9.61 6.54 -22.55
N ARG A 513 8.45 7.16 -22.81
CA ARG A 513 8.26 8.61 -22.81
C ARG A 513 8.60 9.22 -21.44
N LEU A 514 7.98 8.73 -20.36
CA LEU A 514 8.26 9.25 -19.01
C LEU A 514 9.74 9.13 -18.65
N ARG A 515 10.38 8.02 -19.02
CA ARG A 515 11.81 7.83 -18.77
C ARG A 515 12.66 8.83 -19.53
N ALA A 516 12.35 9.09 -20.80
CA ALA A 516 13.06 10.08 -21.63
C ALA A 516 12.88 11.50 -21.05
N GLU A 517 11.67 11.84 -20.60
CA GLU A 517 11.38 13.11 -19.94
C GLU A 517 12.15 13.27 -18.63
N MET A 518 12.28 12.22 -17.80
CA MET A 518 13.12 12.25 -16.59
C MET A 518 14.58 12.56 -16.94
N LEU A 519 15.13 11.89 -17.96
CA LEU A 519 16.53 12.06 -18.36
C LEU A 519 16.82 13.44 -18.97
N SER A 520 15.82 14.12 -19.51
CA SER A 520 15.94 15.45 -20.12
C SER A 520 15.52 16.60 -19.21
N THR A 521 15.16 16.31 -17.94
CA THR A 521 14.71 17.33 -16.98
C THR A 521 15.81 18.38 -16.74
N THR A 522 15.43 19.66 -16.80
CA THR A 522 16.27 20.81 -16.52
C THR A 522 15.90 21.51 -15.21
N ILE A 523 16.74 22.41 -14.74
CA ILE A 523 16.47 23.25 -13.56
C ILE A 523 15.25 24.14 -13.83
N GLU A 524 15.15 24.69 -15.02
CA GLU A 524 14.03 25.55 -15.44
C GLU A 524 12.70 24.78 -15.40
N ASP A 525 12.70 23.49 -15.76
CA ASP A 525 11.52 22.64 -15.65
C ASP A 525 11.08 22.47 -14.19
N LEU A 526 12.01 22.29 -13.25
CA LEU A 526 11.72 22.18 -11.82
C LEU A 526 11.14 23.49 -11.27
N ARG A 527 11.76 24.62 -11.59
CA ARG A 527 11.30 25.95 -11.17
C ARG A 527 9.90 26.28 -11.69
N ALA A 528 9.61 25.92 -12.94
CA ALA A 528 8.27 26.08 -13.52
C ALA A 528 7.21 25.28 -12.76
N ARG A 529 7.53 24.08 -12.23
CA ARG A 529 6.64 23.31 -11.36
C ARG A 529 6.45 23.99 -10.00
N GLY A 530 7.53 24.61 -9.47
CA GLY A 530 7.47 25.40 -8.22
C GLY A 530 6.46 26.53 -8.35
N THR A 531 6.52 27.33 -9.41
CA THR A 531 5.58 28.42 -9.67
C THR A 531 4.12 27.97 -9.70
N ALA A 532 3.84 26.81 -10.29
CA ALA A 532 2.48 26.25 -10.27
C ALA A 532 2.02 25.84 -8.85
N LEU A 533 2.95 25.32 -8.02
CA LEU A 533 2.65 24.91 -6.65
C LEU A 533 2.41 26.11 -5.70
N GLU A 534 2.77 27.33 -6.04
CA GLU A 534 2.45 28.52 -5.24
C GLU A 534 0.93 28.70 -5.07
N GLY A 535 0.11 28.21 -6.00
CA GLY A 535 -1.35 28.19 -5.89
C GLY A 535 -1.92 27.19 -4.89
N LEU A 536 -1.10 26.35 -4.26
CA LEU A 536 -1.55 25.27 -3.36
C LEU A 536 -2.46 25.79 -2.25
N LYS A 537 -2.03 26.80 -1.53
CA LYS A 537 -2.71 27.37 -0.35
C LYS A 537 -4.17 27.79 -0.59
N GLU A 538 -4.48 28.23 -1.80
CA GLU A 538 -5.83 28.71 -2.15
C GLU A 538 -6.79 27.55 -2.49
N HIS A 539 -6.26 26.38 -2.78
CA HIS A 539 -6.99 25.24 -3.31
C HIS A 539 -6.74 23.93 -2.56
N GLU A 540 -6.00 23.98 -1.44
CA GLU A 540 -5.66 22.78 -0.70
C GLU A 540 -6.86 22.19 0.04
N VAL A 541 -6.86 20.87 0.13
CA VAL A 541 -7.71 20.07 1.02
C VAL A 541 -6.79 19.44 2.04
N VAL A 542 -7.11 19.64 3.33
CA VAL A 542 -6.33 19.10 4.45
C VAL A 542 -7.10 17.99 5.14
N CYS A 543 -6.43 16.89 5.44
CA CYS A 543 -6.96 15.82 6.27
C CYS A 543 -5.94 15.40 7.32
N ILE A 544 -6.38 15.33 8.58
CA ILE A 544 -5.52 15.01 9.71
C ILE A 544 -6.09 13.79 10.46
N PHE A 545 -5.21 12.86 10.84
CA PHE A 545 -5.48 11.85 11.85
C PHE A 545 -4.56 12.10 13.05
N GLY A 546 -5.09 12.16 14.27
CA GLY A 546 -4.22 12.47 15.41
C GLY A 546 -4.92 12.54 16.75
N GLY A 547 -4.17 12.93 17.76
CA GLY A 547 -4.65 13.09 19.12
C GLY A 547 -5.59 14.29 19.27
N LYS A 548 -6.55 14.15 20.20
CA LYS A 548 -7.56 15.18 20.43
C LYS A 548 -6.95 16.55 20.79
N GLU A 549 -5.98 16.57 21.70
CA GLU A 549 -5.40 17.82 22.20
C GLU A 549 -4.69 18.60 21.10
N GLN A 550 -3.98 17.91 20.22
CA GLN A 550 -3.25 18.53 19.11
C GLN A 550 -4.21 19.08 18.04
N ILE A 551 -5.26 18.30 17.70
CA ILE A 551 -6.26 18.72 16.71
C ILE A 551 -7.08 19.91 17.22
N GLU A 552 -7.52 19.89 18.50
CA GLU A 552 -8.30 21.00 19.09
C GLU A 552 -7.47 22.26 19.35
N ALA A 553 -6.15 22.15 19.43
CA ALA A 553 -5.24 23.28 19.60
C ALA A 553 -4.82 23.94 18.27
N SER A 554 -5.15 23.33 17.14
CA SER A 554 -4.81 23.82 15.80
C SER A 554 -5.64 25.06 15.42
N ASP A 555 -5.01 25.97 14.71
CA ASP A 555 -5.64 27.17 14.13
C ASP A 555 -6.33 26.88 12.76
N LEU A 556 -6.23 25.66 12.22
CA LEU A 556 -6.82 25.28 10.95
C LEU A 556 -8.34 25.15 11.06
N ASP A 557 -9.06 25.62 10.05
CA ASP A 557 -10.52 25.44 9.95
C ASP A 557 -10.86 24.02 9.49
N LEU A 558 -11.11 23.13 10.45
CA LEU A 558 -11.29 21.69 10.23
C LEU A 558 -12.64 21.22 10.75
N LYS A 559 -13.32 20.38 9.99
CA LYS A 559 -14.43 19.59 10.50
C LYS A 559 -13.89 18.42 11.31
N ILE A 560 -14.03 18.50 12.63
CA ILE A 560 -13.48 17.50 13.55
C ILE A 560 -14.50 16.37 13.77
N THR A 561 -14.05 15.12 13.67
CA THR A 561 -14.82 13.91 13.92
C THR A 561 -14.03 12.97 14.83
N THR A 562 -14.63 12.51 15.93
CA THR A 562 -14.05 11.41 16.73
C THR A 562 -14.45 10.09 16.08
N LEU A 563 -13.46 9.25 15.74
CA LEU A 563 -13.74 7.98 15.06
C LEU A 563 -14.18 6.89 16.04
N TYR A 564 -13.54 6.76 17.20
CA TYR A 564 -13.81 5.73 18.21
C TYR A 564 -13.24 6.11 19.58
#